data_4b78663f83df4efc5ba41e22b44938a2
#
_entry.id   4b78663f83df4efc5ba41e22b44938a2
#
_cell.length_a   1.000
_cell.length_b   1.000
_cell.length_c   1.000
_cell.angle_alpha   90.00
_cell.angle_beta   90.00
_cell.angle_gamma   90.00
#
_symmetry.space_group_name_H-M   'P 1'
#
loop_
_entity.id
_entity.type
_entity.pdbx_description
1 polymer ?
#
loop_
_entity_poly.entity_id
_entity_poly.type
_entity_poly.pdbx_seq_one_letter_code
_entity_poly.pdbx_strand_id
1 'polypeptide(L)'
;TENWLDSEGVDVDPEEVEPAINDAAIEAMRTGDAAKALDNPITLKAKNNVSATLNKPEISQFTSIEKKDGKLKLAVDTNRAQELLAERSEGADAPGVNAKISFNGNDKQITPSEDGEIIDWEPTMKDFDKRVTGDDREWDATYKPDPAEFTTDDAKKATFNDTVGEFTTEGYSAASGKNIELV
;
A
#
# COMPACT_ATOMS: atom_id res chain seq x y z
N THR A 1 34.48 20.32 -67.53
CA THR A 1 34.73 19.81 -66.19
C THR A 1 34.69 21.00 -65.21
N GLU A 2 33.50 21.25 -64.66
CA GLU A 2 33.25 22.33 -63.73
C GLU A 2 33.79 21.96 -62.35
N ASN A 3 34.64 22.84 -61.80
CA ASN A 3 35.14 22.74 -60.45
C ASN A 3 34.03 23.04 -59.42
N TRP A 4 33.49 22.03 -58.84
CA TRP A 4 32.53 22.15 -57.74
C TRP A 4 33.18 22.22 -56.37
N LEU A 5 34.51 22.48 -56.34
CA LEU A 5 35.35 22.54 -55.13
C LEU A 5 35.57 23.98 -54.57
N ASP A 6 34.89 24.96 -55.16
CA ASP A 6 34.87 26.34 -54.59
C ASP A 6 33.57 26.57 -53.86
N SER A 7 33.23 25.72 -52.91
CA SER A 7 32.30 26.12 -51.83
C SER A 7 33.15 26.74 -50.74
N GLU A 8 33.05 28.07 -50.61
CA GLU A 8 33.47 28.77 -49.42
C GLU A 8 32.97 27.98 -48.18
N GLY A 9 33.88 27.53 -47.36
CA GLY A 9 33.56 26.84 -46.14
C GLY A 9 32.64 27.76 -45.29
N VAL A 10 31.44 27.32 -45.08
CA VAL A 10 30.57 27.95 -44.08
C VAL A 10 31.20 27.67 -42.77
N ASP A 11 31.88 28.72 -42.23
CA ASP A 11 32.43 28.71 -40.88
C ASP A 11 31.22 28.73 -39.96
N VAL A 12 30.81 27.55 -39.53
CA VAL A 12 29.75 27.40 -38.51
C VAL A 12 30.48 27.52 -37.20
N ASP A 13 30.45 28.71 -36.61
CA ASP A 13 30.82 28.88 -35.20
C ASP A 13 29.93 27.90 -34.38
N PRO A 14 30.52 26.89 -33.72
CA PRO A 14 29.76 26.03 -32.85
C PRO A 14 29.22 26.89 -31.70
N GLU A 15 27.91 27.19 -31.75
CA GLU A 15 27.26 27.79 -30.60
C GLU A 15 27.30 26.76 -29.47
N GLU A 16 28.10 27.06 -28.45
CA GLU A 16 28.24 26.22 -27.27
C GLU A 16 26.94 26.29 -26.50
N VAL A 17 26.02 25.38 -26.83
CA VAL A 17 24.75 25.21 -26.13
C VAL A 17 25.08 24.59 -24.79
N GLU A 18 25.13 25.40 -23.73
CA GLU A 18 25.21 24.87 -22.38
C GLU A 18 24.06 23.89 -22.14
N PRO A 19 24.35 22.67 -21.69
CA PRO A 19 23.28 21.72 -21.41
C PRO A 19 22.35 22.36 -20.34
N ALA A 20 21.05 22.28 -20.56
CA ALA A 20 20.03 22.84 -19.65
C ALA A 20 20.11 22.28 -18.22
N ILE A 21 20.94 21.28 -18.00
CA ILE A 21 21.32 20.72 -16.70
C ILE A 21 22.85 20.57 -16.76
N ASN A 22 23.54 21.36 -15.96
CA ASN A 22 24.99 21.28 -15.83
C ASN A 22 25.38 20.37 -14.64
N ASP A 23 26.65 19.98 -14.57
CA ASP A 23 27.19 19.12 -13.52
C ASP A 23 26.96 19.71 -12.11
N ALA A 24 26.97 21.05 -11.98
CA ALA A 24 26.70 21.72 -10.72
C ALA A 24 25.25 21.51 -10.24
N ALA A 25 24.28 21.44 -11.15
CA ALA A 25 22.88 21.16 -10.80
C ALA A 25 22.72 19.68 -10.35
N ILE A 26 23.45 18.75 -10.96
CA ILE A 26 23.47 17.34 -10.57
C ILE A 26 24.11 17.17 -9.19
N GLU A 27 25.24 17.83 -8.93
CA GLU A 27 25.90 17.78 -7.62
C GLU A 27 25.07 18.46 -6.52
N ALA A 28 24.42 19.57 -6.80
CA ALA A 28 23.52 20.24 -5.85
C ALA A 28 22.36 19.31 -5.46
N MET A 29 21.84 18.52 -6.40
CA MET A 29 20.78 17.54 -6.13
C MET A 29 21.30 16.35 -5.32
N ARG A 30 22.51 15.88 -5.63
CA ARG A 30 23.16 14.77 -4.92
C ARG A 30 23.50 15.08 -3.47
N THR A 31 23.86 16.33 -3.17
CA THR A 31 24.22 16.80 -1.81
C THR A 31 23.05 17.46 -1.07
N GLY A 32 21.99 17.83 -1.79
CA GLY A 32 20.80 18.51 -1.26
C GLY A 32 19.65 17.57 -0.91
N ASP A 33 18.52 17.78 -1.56
CA ASP A 33 17.25 17.11 -1.23
C ASP A 33 17.29 15.59 -1.40
N ALA A 34 17.98 15.08 -2.43
CA ALA A 34 18.12 13.65 -2.65
C ALA A 34 18.96 12.97 -1.57
N ALA A 35 20.04 13.61 -1.12
CA ALA A 35 20.87 13.08 -0.03
C ALA A 35 20.06 13.05 1.27
N LYS A 36 19.39 14.14 1.61
CA LYS A 36 18.53 14.20 2.81
C LYS A 36 17.42 13.14 2.77
N ALA A 37 16.80 12.94 1.61
CA ALA A 37 15.77 11.94 1.43
C ALA A 37 16.27 10.51 1.70
N LEU A 38 17.51 10.20 1.31
CA LEU A 38 18.06 8.86 1.40
C LEU A 38 18.81 8.56 2.70
N ASP A 39 19.39 9.56 3.36
CA ASP A 39 20.31 9.34 4.47
C ASP A 39 19.62 9.02 5.80
N ASN A 40 18.37 9.40 5.97
CA ASN A 40 17.63 9.16 7.20
C ASN A 40 16.40 8.27 6.95
N PRO A 41 16.08 7.35 7.85
CA PRO A 41 14.87 6.54 7.75
C PRO A 41 13.61 7.40 7.92
N ILE A 42 12.49 6.89 7.40
CA ILE A 42 11.15 7.44 7.57
C ILE A 42 10.34 6.45 8.39
N THR A 43 9.67 6.89 9.44
CA THR A 43 8.96 6.01 10.36
C THR A 43 7.51 6.45 10.56
N LEU A 44 6.58 5.57 10.19
CA LEU A 44 5.16 5.67 10.55
C LEU A 44 4.93 4.89 11.84
N LYS A 45 4.43 5.57 12.87
CA LYS A 45 4.03 4.95 14.13
C LYS A 45 2.56 4.55 14.06
N ALA A 46 2.28 3.31 14.35
CA ALA A 46 0.94 2.74 14.31
C ALA A 46 0.54 2.16 15.66
N LYS A 47 -0.72 1.75 15.80
CA LYS A 47 -1.23 1.09 17.01
C LYS A 47 -0.51 -0.24 17.27
N ASN A 48 -0.74 -0.82 18.43
CA ASN A 48 -0.17 -2.11 18.85
C ASN A 48 1.37 -2.16 18.89
N ASN A 49 2.03 -1.00 19.13
CA ASN A 49 3.49 -0.85 19.09
C ASN A 49 4.11 -1.20 17.72
N VAL A 50 3.34 -1.14 16.65
CA VAL A 50 3.84 -1.33 15.29
C VAL A 50 4.47 -0.03 14.80
N SER A 51 5.65 -0.13 14.21
CA SER A 51 6.35 0.99 13.57
C SER A 51 6.85 0.55 12.20
N ALA A 52 6.32 1.18 11.17
CA ALA A 52 6.75 0.95 9.80
C ALA A 52 7.90 1.90 9.46
N THR A 53 9.11 1.38 9.42
CA THR A 53 10.31 2.16 9.10
C THR A 53 10.82 1.80 7.71
N LEU A 54 10.97 2.81 6.86
CA LEU A 54 11.57 2.70 5.53
C LEU A 54 12.98 3.27 5.57
N ASN A 55 13.94 2.44 5.19
CA ASN A 55 15.35 2.79 5.10
C ASN A 55 15.74 3.15 3.67
N LYS A 56 16.99 3.52 3.45
CA LYS A 56 17.54 3.93 2.15
C LYS A 56 17.15 3.03 0.96
N PRO A 57 17.21 1.68 1.05
CA PRO A 57 16.83 0.82 -0.07
C PRO A 57 15.34 0.92 -0.44
N GLU A 58 14.47 1.10 0.55
CA GLU A 58 13.03 1.26 0.32
C GLU A 58 12.72 2.67 -0.19
N ILE A 59 13.36 3.70 0.39
CA ILE A 59 13.17 5.09 -0.02
C ILE A 59 13.55 5.27 -1.50
N SER A 60 14.60 4.59 -1.96
CA SER A 60 15.02 4.63 -3.36
C SER A 60 14.01 3.99 -4.34
N GLN A 61 13.06 3.18 -3.85
CA GLN A 61 12.03 2.56 -4.71
C GLN A 61 10.89 3.51 -5.09
N PHE A 62 10.67 4.54 -4.30
CA PHE A 62 9.60 5.52 -4.52
C PHE A 62 10.10 6.96 -4.74
N THR A 63 11.42 7.14 -4.84
CA THR A 63 12.01 8.45 -5.15
C THR A 63 12.72 8.41 -6.48
N SER A 64 12.56 9.45 -7.28
CA SER A 64 13.25 9.63 -8.57
C SER A 64 13.63 11.09 -8.78
N ILE A 65 14.56 11.35 -9.69
CA ILE A 65 14.95 12.70 -10.06
C ILE A 65 14.28 13.02 -11.40
N GLU A 66 13.45 14.05 -11.40
CA GLU A 66 12.75 14.53 -12.58
C GLU A 66 13.19 15.92 -12.98
N LYS A 67 13.17 16.19 -14.30
CA LYS A 67 13.37 17.54 -14.83
C LYS A 67 12.04 18.24 -14.92
N LYS A 68 11.87 19.33 -14.17
CA LYS A 68 10.69 20.17 -14.21
C LYS A 68 11.11 21.64 -14.29
N ASP A 69 10.58 22.35 -15.30
CA ASP A 69 10.91 23.78 -15.55
C ASP A 69 12.41 24.07 -15.66
N GLY A 70 13.16 23.18 -16.33
CA GLY A 70 14.61 23.31 -16.50
C GLY A 70 15.44 23.01 -15.26
N LYS A 71 14.81 22.59 -14.14
CA LYS A 71 15.48 22.23 -12.88
C LYS A 71 15.27 20.76 -12.56
N LEU A 72 16.26 20.18 -11.90
CA LEU A 72 16.11 18.86 -11.31
C LEU A 72 15.32 18.95 -10.00
N LYS A 73 14.33 18.11 -9.83
CA LYS A 73 13.54 17.99 -8.60
C LYS A 73 13.43 16.54 -8.19
N LEU A 74 13.38 16.30 -6.88
CA LEU A 74 13.06 15.00 -6.34
C LEU A 74 11.55 14.77 -6.54
N ALA A 75 11.19 13.71 -7.23
CA ALA A 75 9.83 13.21 -7.34
C ALA A 75 9.62 12.05 -6.35
N VAL A 76 8.46 12.02 -5.73
CA VAL A 76 8.06 11.02 -4.74
C VAL A 76 6.82 10.30 -5.24
N ASP A 77 6.91 8.99 -5.43
CA ASP A 77 5.77 8.13 -5.68
C ASP A 77 5.10 7.75 -4.35
N THR A 78 4.10 8.55 -3.99
CA THR A 78 3.35 8.38 -2.73
C THR A 78 2.61 7.05 -2.68
N ASN A 79 2.14 6.53 -3.83
CA ASN A 79 1.42 5.25 -3.88
C ASN A 79 2.38 4.10 -3.56
N ARG A 80 3.56 4.11 -4.16
CA ARG A 80 4.57 3.08 -3.88
C ARG A 80 5.07 3.14 -2.43
N ALA A 81 5.25 4.34 -1.89
CA ALA A 81 5.60 4.54 -0.49
C ALA A 81 4.51 4.00 0.45
N GLN A 82 3.23 4.27 0.14
CA GLN A 82 2.10 3.75 0.91
C GLN A 82 2.07 2.22 0.91
N GLU A 83 2.28 1.56 -0.23
CA GLU A 83 2.36 0.09 -0.30
C GLU A 83 3.42 -0.46 0.65
N LEU A 84 4.63 0.10 0.62
CA LEU A 84 5.73 -0.33 1.48
C LEU A 84 5.44 -0.08 2.96
N LEU A 85 4.80 1.04 3.30
CA LEU A 85 4.37 1.32 4.67
C LEU A 85 3.27 0.36 5.12
N ALA A 86 2.30 0.03 4.25
CA ALA A 86 1.23 -0.92 4.54
C ALA A 86 1.78 -2.32 4.82
N GLU A 87 2.71 -2.81 4.01
CA GLU A 87 3.40 -4.08 4.24
C GLU A 87 4.11 -4.11 5.60
N ARG A 88 4.70 -2.99 6.01
CA ARG A 88 5.45 -2.86 7.27
C ARG A 88 4.58 -2.56 8.48
N SER A 89 3.34 -2.14 8.27
CA SER A 89 2.36 -1.90 9.34
C SER A 89 1.38 -3.06 9.53
N GLU A 90 1.70 -4.23 9.00
CA GLU A 90 0.90 -5.44 9.20
C GLU A 90 0.73 -5.71 10.72
N GLY A 91 -0.52 -5.96 11.13
CA GLY A 91 -0.90 -6.12 12.54
C GLY A 91 -1.24 -4.81 13.27
N ALA A 92 -1.11 -3.65 12.62
CA ALA A 92 -1.59 -2.37 13.17
C ALA A 92 -3.09 -2.17 12.97
N ASP A 93 -3.66 -2.81 11.96
CA ASP A 93 -5.10 -2.80 11.70
C ASP A 93 -5.82 -3.84 12.56
N ALA A 94 -6.99 -3.49 13.03
CA ALA A 94 -7.94 -4.37 13.68
C ALA A 94 -9.26 -4.30 12.88
N PRO A 95 -9.37 -5.02 11.76
CA PRO A 95 -10.57 -4.95 10.92
C PRO A 95 -11.80 -5.47 11.66
N GLY A 96 -12.97 -4.97 11.27
CA GLY A 96 -14.25 -5.40 11.81
C GLY A 96 -14.49 -6.90 11.57
N VAL A 97 -15.01 -7.57 12.57
CA VAL A 97 -15.31 -9.01 12.53
C VAL A 97 -16.81 -9.21 12.45
N ASN A 98 -17.27 -9.86 11.39
CA ASN A 98 -18.67 -10.18 11.18
C ASN A 98 -19.19 -11.18 12.21
N ALA A 99 -20.45 -11.02 12.61
CA ALA A 99 -21.14 -12.04 13.41
C ALA A 99 -21.19 -13.37 12.65
N LYS A 100 -21.13 -14.47 13.39
CA LYS A 100 -21.26 -15.82 12.84
C LYS A 100 -22.49 -16.49 13.41
N ILE A 101 -23.23 -17.19 12.55
CA ILE A 101 -24.35 -18.04 12.95
C ILE A 101 -23.89 -19.48 12.81
N SER A 102 -24.08 -20.25 13.85
CA SER A 102 -23.86 -21.69 13.88
C SER A 102 -25.10 -22.40 14.47
N PHE A 103 -25.26 -23.68 14.16
CA PHE A 103 -26.34 -24.49 14.68
C PHE A 103 -25.76 -25.68 15.44
N ASN A 104 -26.33 -25.95 16.61
CA ASN A 104 -26.10 -27.17 17.36
C ASN A 104 -27.42 -27.91 17.44
N GLY A 105 -27.63 -28.87 16.52
CA GLY A 105 -28.96 -29.40 16.26
C GLY A 105 -29.90 -28.29 15.75
N ASN A 106 -30.98 -28.04 16.46
CA ASN A 106 -31.94 -26.97 16.13
C ASN A 106 -31.66 -25.64 16.84
N ASP A 107 -30.61 -25.60 17.69
CA ASP A 107 -30.28 -24.41 18.45
C ASP A 107 -29.38 -23.48 17.67
N LYS A 108 -29.89 -22.29 17.34
CA LYS A 108 -29.11 -21.19 16.71
C LYS A 108 -28.17 -20.57 17.73
N GLN A 109 -26.88 -20.63 17.44
CA GLN A 109 -25.83 -19.95 18.21
C GLN A 109 -25.26 -18.78 17.41
N ILE A 110 -25.04 -17.66 18.07
CA ILE A 110 -24.49 -16.46 17.44
C ILE A 110 -23.17 -16.10 18.14
N THR A 111 -22.08 -16.06 17.35
CA THR A 111 -20.87 -15.40 17.76
C THR A 111 -21.03 -13.92 17.43
N PRO A 112 -20.87 -13.00 18.42
CA PRO A 112 -21.05 -11.58 18.18
C PRO A 112 -20.09 -11.00 17.15
N SER A 113 -20.53 -9.93 16.46
CA SER A 113 -19.65 -9.08 15.66
C SER A 113 -18.82 -8.16 16.55
N GLU A 114 -17.69 -7.74 16.06
CA GLU A 114 -16.84 -6.74 16.68
C GLU A 114 -16.53 -5.66 15.64
N ASP A 115 -16.72 -4.39 16.01
CA ASP A 115 -16.30 -3.27 15.19
C ASP A 115 -14.79 -3.06 15.32
N GLY A 116 -14.19 -2.72 14.21
CA GLY A 116 -12.75 -2.54 14.10
C GLY A 116 -12.33 -1.11 13.79
N GLU A 117 -11.04 -0.96 13.61
CA GLU A 117 -10.40 0.27 13.12
C GLU A 117 -9.22 -0.11 12.21
N ILE A 118 -9.11 0.58 11.09
CA ILE A 118 -8.02 0.41 10.13
C ILE A 118 -7.31 1.73 9.87
N ILE A 119 -6.08 1.68 9.36
CA ILE A 119 -5.35 2.89 8.99
C ILE A 119 -6.10 3.63 7.89
N ASP A 120 -6.35 4.90 8.10
CA ASP A 120 -6.83 5.82 7.07
C ASP A 120 -5.64 6.40 6.33
N TRP A 121 -5.34 5.83 5.16
CA TRP A 121 -4.16 6.18 4.40
C TRP A 121 -4.21 7.60 3.82
N GLU A 122 -5.37 8.14 3.50
CA GLU A 122 -5.48 9.47 2.91
C GLU A 122 -4.93 10.57 3.84
N PRO A 123 -5.40 10.73 5.09
CA PRO A 123 -4.81 11.68 6.02
C PRO A 123 -3.42 11.27 6.51
N THR A 124 -3.12 9.97 6.60
CA THR A 124 -1.81 9.46 7.04
C THR A 124 -0.71 9.84 6.06
N MET A 125 -0.98 9.79 4.76
CA MET A 125 -0.02 10.15 3.70
C MET A 125 -0.05 11.62 3.31
N LYS A 126 -0.85 12.42 3.99
CA LYS A 126 -0.90 13.87 3.72
C LYS A 126 0.48 14.51 3.92
N ASP A 127 0.88 15.32 2.95
CA ASP A 127 2.18 16.02 2.94
C ASP A 127 3.41 15.07 3.03
N PHE A 128 3.27 13.81 2.61
CA PHE A 128 4.33 12.81 2.69
C PHE A 128 5.59 13.22 1.90
N ASP A 129 5.43 13.87 0.76
CA ASP A 129 6.52 14.42 -0.05
C ASP A 129 7.42 15.40 0.75
N LYS A 130 6.80 16.22 1.60
CA LYS A 130 7.53 17.13 2.48
C LYS A 130 8.28 16.40 3.60
N ARG A 131 7.75 15.27 4.07
CA ARG A 131 8.42 14.44 5.08
C ARG A 131 9.65 13.75 4.51
N VAL A 132 9.59 13.34 3.24
CA VAL A 132 10.74 12.70 2.56
C VAL A 132 11.95 13.61 2.52
N THR A 133 11.77 14.91 2.29
CA THR A 133 12.85 15.91 2.17
C THR A 133 13.09 16.73 3.45
N GLY A 134 12.15 16.66 4.39
CA GLY A 134 12.18 17.45 5.63
C GLY A 134 12.84 16.73 6.79
N ASP A 135 12.84 17.40 7.93
CA ASP A 135 13.37 16.89 9.19
C ASP A 135 12.32 16.10 10.01
N ASP A 136 11.01 16.34 9.74
CA ASP A 136 9.89 15.64 10.41
C ASP A 136 9.61 14.31 9.69
N ARG A 137 10.38 13.30 10.04
CA ARG A 137 10.38 11.99 9.39
C ARG A 137 9.67 10.89 10.18
N GLU A 138 9.10 11.25 11.32
CA GLU A 138 8.27 10.36 12.15
C GLU A 138 6.88 10.96 12.33
N TRP A 139 5.84 10.17 12.15
CA TRP A 139 4.46 10.60 12.39
C TRP A 139 3.57 9.41 12.78
N ASP A 140 2.42 9.74 13.34
CA ASP A 140 1.44 8.75 13.74
C ASP A 140 0.44 8.44 12.62
N ALA A 141 0.05 7.18 12.51
CA ALA A 141 -1.02 6.76 11.61
C ALA A 141 -2.37 7.28 12.10
N THR A 142 -3.17 7.77 11.16
CA THR A 142 -4.56 8.13 11.40
C THR A 142 -5.42 6.90 11.18
N TYR A 143 -6.46 6.70 12.00
CA TYR A 143 -7.35 5.55 11.92
C TYR A 143 -8.77 5.98 11.59
N LYS A 144 -9.48 5.10 10.91
CA LYS A 144 -10.92 5.21 10.67
C LYS A 144 -11.65 3.96 11.17
N PRO A 145 -12.92 4.11 11.58
CA PRO A 145 -13.75 2.95 11.94
C PRO A 145 -13.89 1.99 10.76
N ASP A 146 -13.87 0.70 11.07
CA ASP A 146 -14.15 -0.40 10.16
C ASP A 146 -15.23 -1.29 10.79
N PRO A 147 -16.51 -0.86 10.73
CA PRO A 147 -17.61 -1.60 11.36
C PRO A 147 -17.83 -2.95 10.68
N ALA A 148 -18.30 -3.92 11.46
CA ALA A 148 -18.70 -5.21 10.93
C ALA A 148 -19.83 -5.03 9.90
N GLU A 149 -19.69 -5.65 8.73
CA GLU A 149 -20.71 -5.61 7.66
C GLU A 149 -21.94 -6.44 8.00
N PHE A 150 -21.77 -7.51 8.78
CA PHE A 150 -22.84 -8.35 9.29
C PHE A 150 -22.82 -8.31 10.81
N THR A 151 -23.76 -7.56 11.38
CA THR A 151 -23.79 -7.28 12.81
C THR A 151 -24.43 -8.41 13.62
N THR A 152 -24.19 -8.38 14.92
CA THR A 152 -24.89 -9.28 15.87
C THR A 152 -26.42 -9.14 15.77
N ASP A 153 -26.92 -7.94 15.50
CA ASP A 153 -28.36 -7.70 15.37
C ASP A 153 -28.90 -8.24 14.05
N ASP A 154 -28.13 -8.19 12.97
CA ASP A 154 -28.49 -8.84 11.71
C ASP A 154 -28.54 -10.35 11.88
N ALA A 155 -27.57 -10.92 12.57
CA ALA A 155 -27.53 -12.34 12.89
C ALA A 155 -28.73 -12.80 13.75
N LYS A 156 -29.20 -11.97 14.69
CA LYS A 156 -30.39 -12.28 15.49
C LYS A 156 -31.64 -12.26 14.63
N LYS A 157 -31.76 -11.31 13.68
CA LYS A 157 -32.92 -11.17 12.78
C LYS A 157 -32.93 -12.18 11.64
N ALA A 158 -31.80 -12.77 11.31
CA ALA A 158 -31.68 -13.75 10.24
C ALA A 158 -32.59 -14.97 10.52
N THR A 159 -33.44 -15.27 9.57
CA THR A 159 -34.34 -16.44 9.59
C THR A 159 -33.91 -17.41 8.48
N PHE A 160 -33.95 -18.70 8.77
CA PHE A 160 -33.62 -19.76 7.83
C PHE A 160 -34.87 -20.57 7.59
N ASN A 161 -35.57 -20.29 6.51
CA ASN A 161 -36.89 -20.91 6.20
C ASN A 161 -36.79 -21.98 5.12
N ASP A 162 -35.64 -22.09 4.46
CA ASP A 162 -35.44 -23.02 3.35
C ASP A 162 -34.45 -24.13 3.71
N THR A 163 -34.86 -25.37 3.53
CA THR A 163 -33.99 -26.53 3.57
C THR A 163 -33.30 -26.66 2.23
N VAL A 164 -31.97 -26.41 2.18
CA VAL A 164 -31.18 -26.43 0.94
C VAL A 164 -30.91 -27.86 0.45
N GLY A 165 -31.09 -28.84 1.31
CA GLY A 165 -30.98 -30.25 0.98
C GLY A 165 -31.36 -31.14 2.16
N GLU A 166 -32.07 -32.21 1.89
CA GLU A 166 -32.35 -33.31 2.81
C GLU A 166 -31.77 -34.60 2.19
N PHE A 167 -31.00 -35.30 2.95
CA PHE A 167 -30.44 -36.58 2.50
C PHE A 167 -30.81 -37.66 3.48
N THR A 168 -31.56 -38.64 2.97
CA THR A 168 -31.96 -39.83 3.74
C THR A 168 -31.29 -41.05 3.13
N THR A 169 -30.54 -41.77 3.93
CA THR A 169 -29.95 -43.06 3.52
C THR A 169 -30.79 -44.21 4.06
N GLU A 170 -31.40 -44.97 3.16
CA GLU A 170 -32.18 -46.16 3.51
C GLU A 170 -31.46 -47.42 2.99
N GLY A 171 -31.64 -48.57 3.71
CA GLY A 171 -31.31 -49.90 3.20
C GLY A 171 -29.84 -50.32 3.28
N TYR A 172 -29.02 -49.66 4.08
CA TYR A 172 -27.65 -50.16 4.33
C TYR A 172 -27.60 -51.21 5.44
N SER A 173 -26.83 -52.28 5.23
CA SER A 173 -26.63 -53.29 6.27
C SER A 173 -25.63 -52.77 7.32
N ALA A 174 -25.74 -53.28 8.55
CA ALA A 174 -24.82 -52.94 9.65
C ALA A 174 -23.30 -53.15 9.31
N ALA A 175 -23.00 -53.94 8.29
CA ALA A 175 -21.63 -54.13 7.81
C ALA A 175 -21.14 -52.99 6.93
N SER A 176 -22.04 -52.27 6.24
CA SER A 176 -21.71 -51.13 5.40
C SER A 176 -21.57 -49.81 6.20
N GLY A 177 -22.23 -49.74 7.38
CA GLY A 177 -22.18 -48.54 8.22
C GLY A 177 -20.80 -48.23 8.84
N LYS A 178 -19.88 -49.19 8.85
CA LYS A 178 -18.53 -48.97 9.35
C LYS A 178 -17.62 -48.17 8.42
N ASN A 179 -18.01 -48.00 7.17
CA ASN A 179 -17.21 -47.30 6.17
C ASN A 179 -17.73 -45.89 5.84
N ILE A 180 -18.77 -45.43 6.54
CA ILE A 180 -19.26 -44.04 6.42
C ILE A 180 -18.67 -43.23 7.57
N GLU A 181 -17.39 -42.93 7.52
CA GLU A 181 -16.82 -41.83 8.25
C GLU A 181 -17.07 -40.58 7.39
N LEU A 182 -17.93 -39.70 7.88
CA LEU A 182 -18.11 -38.36 7.33
C LEU A 182 -16.81 -37.57 7.53
N VAL A 183 -16.19 -37.22 6.42
CA VAL A 183 -15.06 -36.29 6.35
C VAL A 183 -15.57 -34.88 6.57
#